data_3e6de91156552c5b3e01ca6beb60397d
#
_entry.id   3e6de91156552c5b3e01ca6beb60397d
#
_cell.length_a   1.000
_cell.length_b   1.000
_cell.length_c   1.000
_cell.angle_alpha   90.00
_cell.angle_beta   90.00
_cell.angle_gamma   90.00
#
_symmetry.space_group_name_H-M   'P 1'
#
loop_
_entity.id
_entity.type
_entity.pdbx_description
1 polymer ?
#
loop_
_entity_poly.entity_id
_entity_poly.type
_entity_poly.pdbx_seq_one_letter_code
_entity_poly.pdbx_strand_id
1 'polypeptide(L)'
;MKAPGNLKGRKVLGSDPEDGSFTPEEVELLDKALKRGLGNPKGVIIAQLFQELGLRPIQVLRTRWSGLRRFEANVVESGETRTLVRYVLSIPRAKERGEHRVEEDRPISTLLGERLDKLKPSMHDETTPLCWWLDPDTSSADLRHLLQGWVDEVGLVSPRTGDLLKANPSRFRYTLATEAARDGASRFDIAHLLFHVDLQNVEVYFDAAGTVMDQIEERLEKAFGNHLHRFHGKLAGAADVSPYEGLQRRVVPGVFPQLPEAPILQMGLGACGHDVQRSGICKLAPPITCYRCPKFAAFREVDHKAVGDALEAMARSRFGDRADDRIGGELVLTIQAIRDLERQIAEERGS
;
A
#
# COMPACT_ATOMS: atom_id res chain seq x y z
N MET A 1 10.37 -27.03 27.34
CA MET A 1 9.28 -27.27 26.38
C MET A 1 9.01 -25.93 25.69
N LYS A 2 9.31 -25.81 24.39
CA LYS A 2 8.95 -24.59 23.60
C LYS A 2 7.44 -24.61 23.41
N ALA A 3 6.77 -23.47 23.69
CA ALA A 3 5.36 -23.27 23.40
C ALA A 3 5.07 -23.56 21.90
N PRO A 4 3.92 -24.15 21.56
CA PRO A 4 3.59 -24.39 20.16
C PRO A 4 3.55 -23.08 19.41
N GLY A 5 4.37 -22.97 18.36
CA GLY A 5 4.50 -21.78 17.55
C GLY A 5 3.14 -21.32 17.01
N ASN A 6 3.00 -20.02 16.90
CA ASN A 6 1.80 -19.28 16.52
C ASN A 6 1.10 -19.89 15.30
N LEU A 7 -0.04 -20.54 15.51
CA LEU A 7 -0.86 -21.20 14.49
C LEU A 7 -1.30 -20.26 13.32
N LYS A 8 -1.25 -18.94 13.55
CA LYS A 8 -1.59 -17.93 12.51
C LYS A 8 -0.62 -17.92 11.34
N GLY A 9 0.67 -18.18 11.56
CA GLY A 9 1.66 -18.29 10.49
C GLY A 9 1.42 -19.47 9.55
N ARG A 10 0.93 -20.59 10.04
CA ARG A 10 0.66 -21.78 9.21
C ARG A 10 -0.40 -21.59 8.15
N LYS A 11 -1.43 -20.75 8.38
CA LYS A 11 -2.49 -20.49 7.43
C LYS A 11 -2.01 -19.70 6.22
N VAL A 12 -1.08 -18.78 6.44
CA VAL A 12 -0.46 -17.98 5.37
C VAL A 12 0.57 -18.81 4.61
N LEU A 13 1.44 -19.52 5.33
CA LEU A 13 2.50 -20.36 4.75
C LEU A 13 1.94 -21.58 3.99
N GLY A 14 0.85 -22.18 4.47
CA GLY A 14 0.27 -23.38 3.91
C GLY A 14 -0.66 -23.15 2.71
N SER A 15 -0.81 -21.90 2.24
CA SER A 15 -1.77 -21.54 1.17
C SER A 15 -3.15 -22.18 1.39
N ASP A 16 -3.66 -22.08 2.62
CA ASP A 16 -4.95 -22.65 3.00
C ASP A 16 -6.08 -22.08 2.10
N PRO A 17 -6.89 -22.92 1.42
CA PRO A 17 -7.93 -22.45 0.51
C PRO A 17 -9.06 -21.67 1.19
N GLU A 18 -9.25 -21.81 2.49
CA GLU A 18 -10.31 -21.13 3.23
C GLU A 18 -9.82 -19.88 3.97
N ASP A 19 -8.59 -19.92 4.52
CA ASP A 19 -8.08 -18.90 5.41
C ASP A 19 -6.74 -18.29 4.97
N GLY A 20 -6.04 -18.87 3.99
CA GLY A 20 -4.77 -18.38 3.45
C GLY A 20 -4.95 -17.27 2.41
N SER A 21 -3.85 -16.82 1.80
CA SER A 21 -3.89 -15.87 0.68
C SER A 21 -4.63 -16.47 -0.53
N PHE A 22 -5.23 -15.61 -1.35
CA PHE A 22 -5.76 -16.00 -2.64
C PHE A 22 -4.63 -16.38 -3.60
N THR A 23 -4.90 -17.32 -4.51
CA THR A 23 -3.99 -17.60 -5.63
C THR A 23 -4.08 -16.48 -6.67
N PRO A 24 -3.08 -16.35 -7.58
CA PRO A 24 -3.14 -15.35 -8.65
C PRO A 24 -4.42 -15.46 -9.50
N GLU A 25 -4.89 -16.69 -9.77
CA GLU A 25 -6.12 -16.96 -10.54
C GLU A 25 -7.37 -16.53 -9.76
N GLU A 26 -7.41 -16.76 -8.44
CA GLU A 26 -8.48 -16.29 -7.56
C GLU A 26 -8.50 -14.75 -7.49
N VAL A 27 -7.32 -14.11 -7.44
CA VAL A 27 -7.18 -12.64 -7.49
C VAL A 27 -7.70 -12.10 -8.82
N GLU A 28 -7.32 -12.71 -9.93
CA GLU A 28 -7.80 -12.30 -11.26
C GLU A 28 -9.33 -12.41 -11.39
N LEU A 29 -9.91 -13.46 -10.81
CA LEU A 29 -11.35 -13.67 -10.79
C LEU A 29 -12.06 -12.57 -9.98
N LEU A 30 -11.56 -12.26 -8.78
CA LEU A 30 -12.05 -11.17 -7.94
C LEU A 30 -11.92 -9.81 -8.64
N ASP A 31 -10.77 -9.53 -9.22
CA ASP A 31 -10.50 -8.30 -9.98
C ASP A 31 -11.49 -8.10 -11.12
N LYS A 32 -11.75 -9.14 -11.90
CA LYS A 32 -12.72 -9.10 -13.01
C LYS A 32 -14.13 -8.81 -12.51
N ALA A 33 -14.56 -9.47 -11.44
CA ALA A 33 -15.86 -9.26 -10.83
C ALA A 33 -16.01 -7.83 -10.30
N LEU A 34 -15.00 -7.34 -9.56
CA LEU A 34 -15.01 -6.00 -9.00
C LEU A 34 -14.93 -4.91 -10.10
N LYS A 35 -14.09 -5.04 -11.10
CA LYS A 35 -13.99 -4.07 -12.20
C LYS A 35 -15.31 -3.95 -12.95
N ARG A 36 -16.01 -5.04 -13.17
CA ARG A 36 -17.34 -5.07 -13.81
C ARG A 36 -18.47 -4.64 -12.88
N GLY A 37 -18.24 -4.56 -11.56
CA GLY A 37 -19.27 -4.22 -10.58
C GLY A 37 -20.35 -5.28 -10.46
N LEU A 38 -20.00 -6.57 -10.54
CA LEU A 38 -20.96 -7.67 -10.47
C LEU A 38 -21.56 -7.79 -9.07
N GLY A 39 -22.84 -8.09 -9.00
CA GLY A 39 -23.60 -8.27 -7.76
C GLY A 39 -24.07 -6.94 -7.13
N ASN A 40 -24.47 -7.01 -5.87
CA ASN A 40 -24.98 -5.85 -5.14
C ASN A 40 -23.91 -4.75 -5.01
N PRO A 41 -24.23 -3.49 -5.41
CA PRO A 41 -23.25 -2.37 -5.36
C PRO A 41 -22.61 -2.15 -3.98
N LYS A 42 -23.37 -2.37 -2.89
CA LYS A 42 -22.87 -2.25 -1.51
C LYS A 42 -21.86 -3.35 -1.18
N GLY A 43 -22.12 -4.58 -1.62
CA GLY A 43 -21.21 -5.71 -1.51
C GLY A 43 -19.92 -5.50 -2.32
N VAL A 44 -20.03 -4.97 -3.54
CA VAL A 44 -18.89 -4.58 -4.38
C VAL A 44 -17.98 -3.59 -3.68
N ILE A 45 -18.53 -2.54 -3.06
CA ILE A 45 -17.74 -1.54 -2.33
C ILE A 45 -17.03 -2.16 -1.13
N ILE A 46 -17.73 -2.98 -0.34
CA ILE A 46 -17.13 -3.67 0.82
C ILE A 46 -15.98 -4.57 0.36
N ALA A 47 -16.19 -5.37 -0.69
CA ALA A 47 -15.16 -6.26 -1.23
C ALA A 47 -13.96 -5.47 -1.78
N GLN A 48 -14.20 -4.35 -2.46
CA GLN A 48 -13.16 -3.50 -3.01
C GLN A 48 -12.35 -2.79 -1.93
N LEU A 49 -12.98 -2.33 -0.82
CA LEU A 49 -12.29 -1.79 0.35
C LEU A 49 -11.30 -2.82 0.96
N PHE A 50 -11.74 -4.08 1.08
CA PHE A 50 -10.85 -5.14 1.56
C PHE A 50 -9.73 -5.44 0.59
N GLN A 51 -10.01 -5.49 -0.71
CA GLN A 51 -9.02 -5.82 -1.72
C GLN A 51 -7.96 -4.73 -1.89
N GLU A 52 -8.38 -3.47 -1.99
CA GLU A 52 -7.43 -2.37 -2.24
C GLU A 52 -6.59 -2.02 -1.01
N LEU A 53 -7.17 -2.12 0.18
CA LEU A 53 -6.60 -1.55 1.40
C LEU A 53 -6.23 -2.59 2.46
N GLY A 54 -6.63 -3.84 2.30
CA GLY A 54 -6.35 -4.90 3.26
C GLY A 54 -6.88 -4.61 4.66
N LEU A 55 -8.02 -3.92 4.78
CA LEU A 55 -8.56 -3.44 6.05
C LEU A 55 -8.97 -4.58 6.98
N ARG A 56 -8.96 -4.29 8.28
CA ARG A 56 -9.67 -5.11 9.26
C ARG A 56 -11.15 -4.72 9.26
N PRO A 57 -12.09 -5.64 9.52
CA PRO A 57 -13.51 -5.33 9.55
C PRO A 57 -13.84 -4.10 10.44
N ILE A 58 -13.22 -4.01 11.60
CA ILE A 58 -13.42 -2.89 12.50
C ILE A 58 -12.98 -1.52 11.92
N GLN A 59 -12.03 -1.50 10.99
CA GLN A 59 -11.62 -0.28 10.31
C GLN A 59 -12.71 0.16 9.33
N VAL A 60 -13.29 -0.77 8.55
CA VAL A 60 -14.40 -0.48 7.65
C VAL A 60 -15.60 0.11 8.42
N LEU A 61 -15.95 -0.51 9.55
CA LEU A 61 -17.06 -0.04 10.42
C LEU A 61 -16.80 1.34 11.04
N ARG A 62 -15.54 1.68 11.29
CA ARG A 62 -15.16 2.94 11.93
C ARG A 62 -14.80 4.05 10.97
N THR A 63 -14.57 3.75 9.71
CA THR A 63 -14.27 4.76 8.69
C THR A 63 -15.50 5.66 8.50
N ARG A 64 -15.26 6.97 8.42
CA ARG A 64 -16.30 7.99 8.31
C ARG A 64 -16.40 8.51 6.89
N TRP A 65 -17.60 9.00 6.54
CA TRP A 65 -17.83 9.64 5.25
C TRP A 65 -16.98 10.92 5.08
N SER A 66 -16.83 11.69 6.15
CA SER A 66 -15.98 12.89 6.20
C SER A 66 -14.51 12.63 5.88
N GLY A 67 -14.04 11.39 6.05
CA GLY A 67 -12.68 10.97 5.67
C GLY A 67 -12.48 10.77 4.16
N LEU A 68 -13.56 10.71 3.37
CA LEU A 68 -13.47 10.60 1.91
C LEU A 68 -13.26 11.99 1.30
N ARG A 69 -12.12 12.19 0.66
CA ARG A 69 -11.78 13.45 -0.01
C ARG A 69 -11.55 13.21 -1.49
N ARG A 70 -12.13 14.08 -2.31
CA ARG A 70 -11.99 14.08 -3.76
C ARG A 70 -11.17 15.29 -4.17
N PHE A 71 -10.17 15.05 -4.99
CA PHE A 71 -9.28 16.08 -5.53
C PHE A 71 -9.44 16.09 -7.05
N GLU A 72 -9.57 17.28 -7.62
CA GLU A 72 -9.60 17.49 -9.05
C GLU A 72 -8.45 18.39 -9.47
N ALA A 73 -7.81 18.04 -10.56
CA ALA A 73 -6.78 18.86 -11.18
C ALA A 73 -7.01 18.87 -12.69
N ASN A 74 -7.06 20.06 -13.27
CA ASN A 74 -7.11 20.21 -14.72
C ASN A 74 -5.70 20.05 -15.27
N VAL A 75 -5.59 19.18 -16.24
CA VAL A 75 -4.33 18.77 -16.86
C VAL A 75 -4.43 19.05 -18.34
N VAL A 76 -3.46 19.76 -18.89
CA VAL A 76 -3.37 19.97 -20.34
C VAL A 76 -2.43 18.91 -20.92
N GLU A 77 -2.98 17.99 -21.70
CA GLU A 77 -2.25 16.94 -22.39
C GLU A 77 -2.48 17.09 -23.89
N SER A 78 -1.40 17.26 -24.65
CA SER A 78 -1.48 17.42 -26.13
C SER A 78 -2.41 18.54 -26.60
N GLY A 79 -2.56 19.61 -25.79
CA GLY A 79 -3.46 20.74 -26.10
C GLY A 79 -4.93 20.53 -25.68
N GLU A 80 -5.28 19.38 -25.14
CA GLU A 80 -6.59 19.09 -24.56
C GLU A 80 -6.52 19.19 -23.02
N THR A 81 -7.50 19.88 -22.43
CA THR A 81 -7.65 19.93 -20.97
C THR A 81 -8.43 18.72 -20.49
N ARG A 82 -7.81 17.91 -19.64
CA ARG A 82 -8.45 16.77 -18.96
C ARG A 82 -8.50 16.99 -17.47
N THR A 83 -9.62 16.66 -16.86
CA THR A 83 -9.75 16.67 -15.39
C THR A 83 -9.32 15.33 -14.84
N LEU A 84 -8.26 15.35 -14.02
CA LEU A 84 -7.84 14.19 -13.23
C LEU A 84 -8.55 14.21 -11.88
N VAL A 85 -9.24 13.13 -11.57
CA VAL A 85 -9.91 12.94 -10.29
C VAL A 85 -9.13 11.95 -9.45
N ARG A 86 -8.90 12.27 -8.19
CA ARG A 86 -8.25 11.41 -7.21
C ARG A 86 -9.06 11.37 -5.93
N TYR A 87 -9.00 10.23 -5.28
CA TYR A 87 -9.67 10.02 -4.00
C TYR A 87 -8.67 9.60 -2.94
N VAL A 88 -8.87 10.13 -1.74
CA VAL A 88 -8.12 9.76 -0.54
C VAL A 88 -9.14 9.44 0.55
N LEU A 89 -8.90 8.37 1.29
CA LEU A 89 -9.74 7.93 2.37
C LEU A 89 -8.93 7.93 3.68
N SER A 90 -9.39 8.66 4.69
CA SER A 90 -8.83 8.63 6.04
C SER A 90 -9.36 7.41 6.78
N ILE A 91 -8.47 6.55 7.25
CA ILE A 91 -8.80 5.25 7.84
C ILE A 91 -8.28 5.19 9.27
N PRO A 92 -9.15 4.93 10.27
CA PRO A 92 -8.73 4.83 11.65
C PRO A 92 -7.91 3.57 11.91
N ARG A 93 -6.91 3.66 12.79
CA ARG A 93 -6.15 2.51 13.26
C ARG A 93 -7.02 1.55 14.06
N ALA A 94 -6.87 0.24 13.82
CA ALA A 94 -7.74 -0.78 14.37
C ALA A 94 -7.61 -0.96 15.90
N LYS A 95 -6.38 -0.81 16.44
CA LYS A 95 -6.05 -1.16 17.84
C LYS A 95 -6.15 0.01 18.82
N GLU A 96 -6.37 1.21 18.35
CA GLU A 96 -6.46 2.37 19.23
C GLU A 96 -7.83 2.44 19.93
N ARG A 97 -7.78 2.66 21.24
CA ARG A 97 -8.93 2.84 22.11
C ARG A 97 -9.00 4.30 22.52
N GLY A 98 -10.18 4.92 22.45
CA GLY A 98 -10.41 6.31 22.86
C GLY A 98 -11.13 7.12 21.78
N GLU A 99 -11.44 8.37 22.11
CA GLU A 99 -12.14 9.30 21.21
C GLU A 99 -11.23 9.89 20.14
N HIS A 100 -9.96 10.11 20.46
CA HIS A 100 -8.95 10.60 19.53
C HIS A 100 -8.19 9.44 18.90
N ARG A 101 -8.71 8.96 17.75
CA ARG A 101 -8.04 7.90 16.98
C ARG A 101 -7.14 8.53 15.92
N VAL A 102 -5.95 8.00 15.80
CA VAL A 102 -5.08 8.37 14.69
C VAL A 102 -5.66 7.78 13.40
N GLU A 103 -5.92 8.64 12.44
CA GLU A 103 -6.35 8.26 11.10
C GLU A 103 -5.17 8.36 10.14
N GLU A 104 -5.13 7.47 9.18
CA GLU A 104 -4.12 7.47 8.12
C GLU A 104 -4.79 7.65 6.76
N ASP A 105 -4.29 8.61 6.02
CA ASP A 105 -4.74 8.89 4.66
C ASP A 105 -4.24 7.84 3.69
N ARG A 106 -5.17 7.25 2.94
CA ARG A 106 -4.88 6.26 1.91
C ARG A 106 -5.48 6.67 0.57
N PRO A 107 -4.67 6.70 -0.49
CA PRO A 107 -5.24 6.83 -1.82
C PRO A 107 -6.06 5.58 -2.15
N ILE A 108 -7.22 5.79 -2.73
CA ILE A 108 -8.07 4.73 -3.26
C ILE A 108 -8.19 4.88 -4.78
N SER A 109 -8.57 3.80 -5.46
CA SER A 109 -8.78 3.85 -6.90
C SER A 109 -9.92 4.82 -7.25
N THR A 110 -9.82 5.45 -8.42
CA THR A 110 -10.90 6.30 -8.95
C THR A 110 -12.20 5.52 -9.03
N LEU A 111 -12.13 4.24 -9.41
CA LEU A 111 -13.29 3.37 -9.50
C LEU A 111 -14.02 3.19 -8.16
N LEU A 112 -13.27 2.97 -7.07
CA LEU A 112 -13.86 2.88 -5.72
C LEU A 112 -14.41 4.23 -5.28
N GLY A 113 -13.67 5.32 -5.51
CA GLY A 113 -14.12 6.67 -5.18
C GLY A 113 -15.42 7.05 -5.88
N GLU A 114 -15.53 6.80 -7.20
CA GLU A 114 -16.75 7.04 -7.97
C GLU A 114 -17.93 6.18 -7.51
N ARG A 115 -17.68 4.94 -7.09
CA ARG A 115 -18.73 4.09 -6.53
C ARG A 115 -19.23 4.60 -5.19
N LEU A 116 -18.32 5.07 -4.34
CA LEU A 116 -18.70 5.74 -3.10
C LEU A 116 -19.51 7.01 -3.40
N ASP A 117 -19.06 7.88 -4.29
CA ASP A 117 -19.79 9.09 -4.68
C ASP A 117 -21.23 8.80 -5.13
N LYS A 118 -21.45 7.71 -5.87
CA LYS A 118 -22.80 7.28 -6.31
C LYS A 118 -23.70 6.85 -5.14
N LEU A 119 -23.10 6.38 -4.05
CA LEU A 119 -23.82 6.01 -2.81
C LEU A 119 -23.73 7.09 -1.74
N LYS A 120 -23.40 8.32 -2.10
CA LYS A 120 -23.31 9.43 -1.16
C LYS A 120 -24.65 9.60 -0.42
N PRO A 121 -24.66 9.65 0.93
CA PRO A 121 -25.86 9.89 1.68
C PRO A 121 -26.38 11.31 1.43
N SER A 122 -27.70 11.47 1.35
CA SER A 122 -28.35 12.76 1.12
C SER A 122 -28.02 13.79 2.22
N MET A 123 -27.84 13.31 3.44
CA MET A 123 -27.40 14.09 4.60
C MET A 123 -26.28 13.32 5.29
N HIS A 124 -25.20 13.99 5.63
CA HIS A 124 -24.07 13.40 6.35
C HIS A 124 -23.38 14.47 7.20
N ASP A 125 -22.85 14.02 8.32
CA ASP A 125 -22.04 14.79 9.25
C ASP A 125 -20.69 14.08 9.50
N GLU A 126 -19.89 14.61 10.41
CA GLU A 126 -18.60 14.04 10.77
C GLU A 126 -18.70 12.63 11.38
N THR A 127 -19.87 12.25 11.91
CA THR A 127 -20.10 10.96 12.54
C THR A 127 -20.64 9.90 11.59
N THR A 128 -21.12 10.29 10.41
CA THR A 128 -21.72 9.40 9.43
C THR A 128 -20.73 8.31 8.99
N PRO A 129 -21.05 7.00 9.16
CA PRO A 129 -20.18 5.93 8.71
C PRO A 129 -19.99 5.95 7.20
N LEU A 130 -18.82 5.56 6.69
CA LEU A 130 -18.59 5.41 5.25
C LEU A 130 -19.60 4.45 4.63
N CYS A 131 -19.80 3.31 5.28
CA CYS A 131 -20.80 2.31 4.89
C CYS A 131 -22.13 2.55 5.63
N TRP A 132 -22.69 3.76 5.51
CA TRP A 132 -23.88 4.25 6.19
C TRP A 132 -25.15 3.38 5.99
N TRP A 133 -25.16 2.53 5.00
CA TRP A 133 -26.23 1.58 4.70
C TRP A 133 -26.20 0.32 5.56
N LEU A 134 -25.16 0.13 6.36
CA LEU A 134 -25.08 -0.96 7.33
C LEU A 134 -25.85 -0.59 8.60
N ASP A 135 -26.37 -1.62 9.26
CA ASP A 135 -26.97 -1.44 10.57
C ASP A 135 -25.91 -0.92 11.55
N PRO A 136 -26.24 0.04 12.44
CA PRO A 136 -25.31 0.54 13.46
C PRO A 136 -24.70 -0.55 14.34
N ASP A 137 -25.44 -1.65 14.56
CA ASP A 137 -25.03 -2.79 15.37
C ASP A 137 -24.24 -3.85 14.56
N THR A 138 -23.98 -3.58 13.27
CA THR A 138 -23.20 -4.50 12.41
C THR A 138 -21.86 -4.83 13.03
N SER A 139 -21.65 -6.10 13.29
CA SER A 139 -20.38 -6.60 13.85
C SER A 139 -19.34 -6.94 12.78
N SER A 140 -18.12 -7.20 13.23
CA SER A 140 -17.07 -7.73 12.33
C SER A 140 -17.41 -9.11 11.76
N ALA A 141 -18.28 -9.88 12.41
CA ALA A 141 -18.76 -11.17 11.91
C ALA A 141 -19.77 -10.95 10.78
N ASP A 142 -20.70 -10.00 10.95
CA ASP A 142 -21.69 -9.68 9.93
C ASP A 142 -21.03 -9.16 8.65
N LEU A 143 -20.00 -8.33 8.76
CA LEU A 143 -19.21 -7.91 7.57
C LEU A 143 -18.59 -9.10 6.82
N ARG A 144 -18.15 -10.14 7.52
CA ARG A 144 -17.63 -11.36 6.88
C ARG A 144 -18.75 -12.08 6.14
N HIS A 145 -19.93 -12.18 6.73
CA HIS A 145 -21.10 -12.79 6.08
C HIS A 145 -21.54 -11.99 4.85
N LEU A 146 -21.55 -10.66 4.94
CA LEU A 146 -21.87 -9.80 3.80
C LEU A 146 -20.89 -9.97 2.66
N LEU A 147 -19.59 -10.06 2.97
CA LEU A 147 -18.55 -10.28 1.97
C LEU A 147 -18.71 -11.65 1.29
N GLN A 148 -18.93 -12.71 2.08
CA GLN A 148 -19.18 -14.05 1.53
C GLN A 148 -20.48 -14.06 0.72
N GLY A 149 -21.54 -13.43 1.19
CA GLY A 149 -22.80 -13.31 0.49
C GLY A 149 -22.67 -12.63 -0.88
N TRP A 150 -21.80 -11.63 -1.02
CA TRP A 150 -21.47 -11.04 -2.31
C TRP A 150 -20.78 -12.06 -3.25
N VAL A 151 -19.82 -12.83 -2.74
CA VAL A 151 -19.13 -13.86 -3.53
C VAL A 151 -20.13 -14.93 -4.00
N ASP A 152 -21.04 -15.36 -3.13
CA ASP A 152 -22.07 -16.36 -3.41
C ASP A 152 -23.08 -15.83 -4.44
N GLU A 153 -23.50 -14.54 -4.31
CA GLU A 153 -24.38 -13.86 -5.25
C GLU A 153 -23.80 -13.80 -6.66
N VAL A 154 -22.50 -13.48 -6.77
CA VAL A 154 -21.79 -13.40 -8.05
C VAL A 154 -21.48 -14.80 -8.61
N GLY A 155 -21.47 -15.81 -7.77
CA GLY A 155 -21.15 -17.19 -8.17
C GLY A 155 -19.66 -17.38 -8.49
N LEU A 156 -18.76 -16.77 -7.70
CA LEU A 156 -17.33 -16.91 -7.92
C LEU A 156 -16.85 -18.30 -7.49
N VAL A 157 -16.39 -19.08 -8.44
CA VAL A 157 -15.85 -20.44 -8.21
C VAL A 157 -14.33 -20.37 -8.19
N SER A 158 -13.71 -20.90 -7.13
CA SER A 158 -12.26 -20.98 -7.03
C SER A 158 -11.69 -21.97 -8.05
N PRO A 159 -10.77 -21.55 -8.93
CA PRO A 159 -10.10 -22.47 -9.85
C PRO A 159 -9.26 -23.54 -9.13
N ARG A 160 -8.90 -23.28 -7.87
CA ARG A 160 -8.09 -24.20 -7.06
C ARG A 160 -8.88 -25.34 -6.48
N THR A 161 -10.13 -25.10 -6.05
CA THR A 161 -10.94 -26.10 -5.35
C THR A 161 -12.11 -26.62 -6.18
N GLY A 162 -12.57 -25.85 -7.17
CA GLY A 162 -13.79 -26.14 -7.94
C GLY A 162 -15.08 -25.77 -7.19
N ASP A 163 -14.99 -25.30 -5.95
CA ASP A 163 -16.12 -24.87 -5.13
C ASP A 163 -16.25 -23.33 -5.12
N LEU A 164 -17.34 -22.82 -4.54
CA LEU A 164 -17.51 -21.39 -4.32
C LEU A 164 -16.34 -20.81 -3.52
N LEU A 165 -15.81 -19.71 -4.00
CA LEU A 165 -14.67 -19.03 -3.41
C LEU A 165 -14.97 -18.63 -1.96
N LYS A 166 -14.15 -19.08 -1.02
CA LYS A 166 -14.24 -18.62 0.37
C LYS A 166 -13.60 -17.25 0.49
N ALA A 167 -14.39 -16.23 0.83
CA ALA A 167 -13.91 -14.87 1.01
C ALA A 167 -14.07 -14.43 2.46
N ASN A 168 -12.96 -14.02 3.06
CA ASN A 168 -12.97 -13.36 4.34
C ASN A 168 -11.92 -12.23 4.36
N PRO A 169 -12.09 -11.18 5.19
CA PRO A 169 -11.18 -10.05 5.23
C PRO A 169 -9.71 -10.39 5.46
N SER A 170 -9.44 -11.50 6.16
CA SER A 170 -8.07 -11.94 6.42
C SER A 170 -7.39 -12.41 5.14
N ARG A 171 -8.11 -13.12 4.27
CA ARG A 171 -7.58 -13.57 2.98
C ARG A 171 -7.15 -12.40 2.10
N PHE A 172 -7.99 -11.37 1.96
CA PHE A 172 -7.64 -10.14 1.23
C PHE A 172 -6.39 -9.49 1.78
N ARG A 173 -6.32 -9.37 3.10
CA ARG A 173 -5.19 -8.78 3.80
C ARG A 173 -3.90 -9.60 3.60
N TYR A 174 -3.98 -10.92 3.68
CA TYR A 174 -2.85 -11.81 3.46
C TYR A 174 -2.38 -11.74 2.00
N THR A 175 -3.31 -11.72 1.06
CA THR A 175 -3.02 -11.60 -0.37
C THR A 175 -2.29 -10.28 -0.65
N LEU A 176 -2.83 -9.15 -0.18
CA LEU A 176 -2.22 -7.84 -0.37
C LEU A 176 -0.79 -7.79 0.17
N ALA A 177 -0.58 -8.35 1.37
CA ALA A 177 0.75 -8.38 2.00
C ALA A 177 1.72 -9.31 1.28
N THR A 178 1.25 -10.51 0.89
CA THR A 178 2.07 -11.49 0.18
C THR A 178 2.44 -11.01 -1.23
N GLU A 179 1.50 -10.38 -1.94
CA GLU A 179 1.78 -9.78 -3.25
C GLU A 179 2.77 -8.61 -3.12
N ALA A 180 2.59 -7.74 -2.11
CA ALA A 180 3.54 -6.67 -1.85
C ALA A 180 4.95 -7.21 -1.56
N ALA A 181 5.07 -8.30 -0.78
CA ALA A 181 6.34 -8.96 -0.51
C ALA A 181 6.97 -9.54 -1.79
N ARG A 182 6.16 -10.17 -2.65
CA ARG A 182 6.61 -10.69 -3.97
C ARG A 182 7.06 -9.58 -4.91
N ASP A 183 6.41 -8.42 -4.84
CA ASP A 183 6.76 -7.24 -5.61
C ASP A 183 7.99 -6.48 -5.03
N GLY A 184 8.64 -7.02 -3.99
CA GLY A 184 9.85 -6.46 -3.38
C GLY A 184 9.60 -5.35 -2.37
N ALA A 185 8.39 -5.23 -1.81
CA ALA A 185 8.11 -4.30 -0.73
C ALA A 185 8.88 -4.71 0.54
N SER A 186 9.44 -3.74 1.25
CA SER A 186 10.12 -4.00 2.51
C SER A 186 9.15 -4.39 3.64
N ARG A 187 9.67 -4.96 4.71
CA ARG A 187 8.88 -5.27 5.91
C ARG A 187 8.21 -4.04 6.50
N PHE A 188 8.90 -2.92 6.43
CA PHE A 188 8.37 -1.63 6.87
C PHE A 188 7.18 -1.19 6.03
N ASP A 189 7.27 -1.36 4.71
CA ASP A 189 6.21 -1.01 3.78
C ASP A 189 4.97 -1.86 3.98
N ILE A 190 5.17 -3.17 4.17
CA ILE A 190 4.07 -4.09 4.44
C ILE A 190 3.43 -3.79 5.79
N ALA A 191 4.24 -3.46 6.82
CA ALA A 191 3.72 -3.02 8.10
C ALA A 191 2.88 -1.75 7.95
N HIS A 192 3.38 -0.76 7.21
CA HIS A 192 2.65 0.46 6.92
C HIS A 192 1.39 0.18 6.10
N LEU A 193 1.49 -0.60 5.03
CA LEU A 193 0.36 -1.00 4.19
C LEU A 193 -0.76 -1.63 5.02
N LEU A 194 -0.39 -2.43 6.01
CA LEU A 194 -1.32 -3.14 6.87
C LEU A 194 -1.69 -2.39 8.17
N PHE A 195 -1.30 -1.13 8.33
CA PHE A 195 -1.52 -0.37 9.58
C PHE A 195 -0.94 -1.08 10.81
N HIS A 196 0.19 -1.79 10.67
CA HIS A 196 0.86 -2.43 11.78
C HIS A 196 1.81 -1.44 12.46
N VAL A 197 1.71 -1.35 13.78
CA VAL A 197 2.69 -0.63 14.63
C VAL A 197 3.90 -1.52 14.91
N ASP A 198 3.73 -2.84 14.83
CA ASP A 198 4.72 -3.85 15.16
C ASP A 198 5.06 -4.68 13.91
N LEU A 199 6.34 -4.86 13.67
CA LEU A 199 6.90 -5.55 12.52
C LEU A 199 6.94 -7.09 12.70
N GLN A 200 6.83 -7.59 13.94
CA GLN A 200 6.85 -9.04 14.23
C GLN A 200 5.76 -9.82 13.47
N ASN A 201 4.66 -9.17 13.16
CA ASN A 201 3.54 -9.78 12.43
C ASN A 201 3.70 -9.76 10.91
N VAL A 202 4.78 -9.18 10.39
CA VAL A 202 5.02 -9.03 8.96
C VAL A 202 5.89 -10.16 8.41
N GLU A 203 6.73 -10.76 9.25
CA GLU A 203 7.65 -11.84 8.89
C GLU A 203 6.94 -12.99 8.13
N VAL A 204 5.76 -13.37 8.60
CA VAL A 204 4.98 -14.44 8.01
C VAL A 204 4.63 -14.23 6.53
N TYR A 205 4.57 -12.99 6.07
CA TYR A 205 4.27 -12.69 4.66
C TYR A 205 5.50 -12.87 3.78
N PHE A 206 6.70 -12.60 4.32
CA PHE A 206 7.95 -12.88 3.63
C PHE A 206 8.22 -14.38 3.56
N ASP A 207 7.97 -15.10 4.64
CA ASP A 207 8.05 -16.55 4.64
C ASP A 207 7.06 -17.17 3.63
N ALA A 208 5.88 -16.57 3.47
CA ALA A 208 4.87 -17.02 2.51
C ALA A 208 5.15 -16.56 1.07
N ALA A 209 5.77 -15.39 0.88
CA ALA A 209 6.27 -14.93 -0.42
C ALA A 209 7.41 -15.81 -0.92
N GLY A 210 7.97 -16.51 0.00
CA GLY A 210 8.71 -17.73 -0.29
C GLY A 210 10.20 -17.67 -0.30
N THR A 211 10.74 -18.75 0.11
CA THR A 211 11.98 -19.41 -0.28
C THR A 211 12.50 -19.07 -1.70
N VAL A 212 11.66 -18.69 -2.62
CA VAL A 212 12.04 -18.22 -3.97
C VAL A 212 12.68 -16.84 -3.92
N MET A 213 12.18 -15.94 -3.07
CA MET A 213 12.71 -14.58 -2.96
C MET A 213 14.06 -14.58 -2.22
N ASP A 214 14.18 -15.37 -1.14
CA ASP A 214 15.46 -15.55 -0.43
C ASP A 214 16.54 -16.14 -1.37
N GLN A 215 16.16 -17.07 -2.25
CA GLN A 215 17.08 -17.62 -3.25
C GLN A 215 17.41 -16.63 -4.38
N ILE A 216 16.47 -15.78 -4.76
CA ILE A 216 16.69 -14.72 -5.75
C ILE A 216 17.54 -13.62 -5.13
N GLU A 217 17.25 -13.18 -3.90
CA GLU A 217 18.06 -12.20 -3.17
C GLU A 217 19.49 -12.71 -2.96
N GLU A 218 19.68 -13.95 -2.50
CA GLU A 218 21.00 -14.53 -2.32
C GLU A 218 21.78 -14.65 -3.64
N ARG A 219 21.11 -14.98 -4.74
CA ARG A 219 21.72 -15.02 -6.08
C ARG A 219 22.00 -13.63 -6.63
N LEU A 220 21.09 -12.67 -6.43
CA LEU A 220 21.27 -11.27 -6.81
C LEU A 220 22.34 -10.61 -5.95
N GLU A 221 22.40 -10.90 -4.65
CA GLU A 221 23.44 -10.39 -3.76
C GLU A 221 24.82 -10.93 -4.13
N LYS A 222 24.92 -12.21 -4.49
CA LYS A 222 26.17 -12.80 -5.03
C LYS A 222 26.56 -12.27 -6.41
N ALA A 223 25.59 -12.01 -7.28
CA ALA A 223 25.84 -11.54 -8.65
C ALA A 223 25.96 -10.02 -8.77
N PHE A 224 25.26 -9.27 -7.93
CA PHE A 224 25.07 -7.82 -8.07
C PHE A 224 25.17 -7.05 -6.73
N GLY A 225 25.74 -7.62 -5.67
CA GLY A 225 25.74 -7.09 -4.32
C GLY A 225 26.01 -5.58 -4.21
N ASN A 226 26.97 -5.08 -5.00
CA ASN A 226 27.26 -3.64 -5.09
C ASN A 226 26.21 -2.82 -5.86
N HIS A 227 25.28 -3.46 -6.58
CA HIS A 227 24.22 -2.78 -7.34
C HIS A 227 22.89 -2.70 -6.56
N LEU A 228 22.66 -3.61 -5.60
CA LEU A 228 21.43 -3.61 -4.78
C LEU A 228 21.33 -2.39 -3.87
N HIS A 229 22.46 -1.76 -3.53
CA HIS A 229 22.56 -0.59 -2.67
C HIS A 229 22.51 0.73 -3.42
N ARG A 230 22.31 0.70 -4.75
CA ARG A 230 22.30 1.91 -5.58
C ARG A 230 20.88 2.48 -5.70
N PHE A 231 20.85 3.77 -5.90
CA PHE A 231 19.66 4.44 -6.39
C PHE A 231 19.42 4.01 -7.84
N HIS A 232 18.33 3.30 -8.09
CA HIS A 232 17.97 2.78 -9.41
C HIS A 232 17.03 3.68 -10.20
N GLY A 233 16.59 4.77 -9.60
CA GLY A 233 15.71 5.76 -10.22
C GLY A 233 16.45 6.65 -11.23
N LYS A 234 15.79 7.73 -11.61
CA LYS A 234 16.34 8.76 -12.48
C LYS A 234 16.43 10.07 -11.72
N LEU A 235 17.35 10.95 -12.13
CA LEU A 235 17.35 12.34 -11.71
C LEU A 235 16.47 13.16 -12.66
N ALA A 236 15.71 14.08 -12.11
CA ALA A 236 14.87 15.02 -12.85
C ALA A 236 14.93 16.40 -12.20
N GLY A 237 14.85 17.47 -12.99
CA GLY A 237 14.53 18.78 -12.47
C GLY A 237 13.04 18.87 -12.15
N ALA A 238 12.69 19.55 -11.08
CA ALA A 238 11.26 19.73 -10.73
C ALA A 238 10.51 20.50 -11.84
N ALA A 239 11.19 21.38 -12.58
CA ALA A 239 10.66 22.11 -13.72
C ALA A 239 10.55 21.24 -14.99
N ASP A 240 11.38 20.19 -15.12
CA ASP A 240 11.41 19.31 -16.29
C ASP A 240 10.35 18.23 -16.24
N VAL A 241 9.80 17.99 -15.08
CA VAL A 241 8.69 17.07 -14.89
C VAL A 241 7.41 17.80 -15.31
N SER A 242 7.17 17.83 -16.62
CA SER A 242 5.81 18.04 -17.10
C SER A 242 4.96 16.97 -16.42
N PRO A 243 3.95 17.31 -15.63
CA PRO A 243 3.04 16.33 -15.06
C PRO A 243 2.36 15.48 -16.14
N TYR A 244 2.67 15.68 -17.42
CA TYR A 244 1.81 15.39 -18.57
C TYR A 244 2.50 14.78 -19.79
N GLU A 245 3.79 14.46 -19.75
CA GLU A 245 4.38 13.66 -20.83
C GLU A 245 3.94 12.20 -20.71
N GLY A 246 2.83 11.91 -21.35
CA GLY A 246 2.44 10.60 -21.89
C GLY A 246 2.18 9.45 -20.90
N LEU A 247 2.53 9.55 -19.65
CA LEU A 247 2.26 8.59 -18.58
C LEU A 247 2.32 9.37 -17.28
N GLN A 248 1.18 9.66 -16.72
CA GLN A 248 0.87 10.20 -15.40
C GLN A 248 2.03 10.12 -14.39
N ARG A 249 3.07 10.91 -14.58
CA ARG A 249 4.12 11.04 -13.57
C ARG A 249 3.53 11.78 -12.39
N ARG A 250 3.29 11.06 -11.31
CA ARG A 250 2.79 11.63 -10.07
C ARG A 250 3.93 12.20 -9.29
N VAL A 251 3.75 13.39 -8.77
CA VAL A 251 4.64 13.90 -7.73
C VAL A 251 4.50 13.01 -6.50
N VAL A 252 5.61 12.46 -6.04
CA VAL A 252 5.68 11.72 -4.78
C VAL A 252 5.66 12.73 -3.64
N PRO A 253 4.72 12.63 -2.70
CA PRO A 253 4.61 13.58 -1.60
C PRO A 253 5.91 13.68 -0.79
N GLY A 254 6.29 14.90 -0.39
CA GLY A 254 7.41 15.16 0.50
C GLY A 254 7.01 15.20 1.98
N VAL A 255 5.98 14.48 2.38
CA VAL A 255 5.50 14.37 3.75
C VAL A 255 5.68 12.93 4.22
N PHE A 256 6.26 12.77 5.38
CA PHE A 256 6.64 11.47 5.95
C PHE A 256 5.93 11.26 7.29
N PRO A 257 4.69 10.77 7.30
CA PRO A 257 3.95 10.57 8.55
C PRO A 257 4.64 9.65 9.55
N GLN A 258 5.52 8.76 9.06
CA GLN A 258 6.29 7.84 9.88
C GLN A 258 7.58 8.43 10.44
N LEU A 259 7.97 9.60 9.94
CA LEU A 259 9.21 10.31 10.28
C LEU A 259 8.86 11.74 10.67
N PRO A 260 8.32 12.00 11.87
CA PRO A 260 7.88 13.33 12.27
C PRO A 260 9.02 14.36 12.31
N GLU A 261 10.27 13.90 12.41
CA GLU A 261 11.48 14.74 12.38
C GLU A 261 11.98 15.02 10.96
N ALA A 262 11.43 14.36 9.93
CA ALA A 262 11.80 14.63 8.56
C ALA A 262 11.22 15.98 8.09
N PRO A 263 11.95 16.73 7.26
CA PRO A 263 11.45 17.98 6.74
C PRO A 263 10.24 17.76 5.84
N ILE A 264 9.30 18.71 5.86
CA ILE A 264 8.21 18.75 4.87
C ILE A 264 8.77 19.37 3.59
N LEU A 265 8.81 18.59 2.53
CA LEU A 265 9.32 19.00 1.23
C LEU A 265 8.16 19.45 0.34
N GLN A 266 7.93 20.75 0.24
CA GLN A 266 6.77 21.34 -0.45
C GLN A 266 6.68 20.96 -1.94
N MET A 267 7.82 20.79 -2.61
CA MET A 267 7.89 20.39 -4.02
C MET A 267 7.62 18.88 -4.22
N GLY A 268 7.53 18.11 -3.14
CA GLY A 268 7.57 16.65 -3.19
C GLY A 268 9.00 16.12 -3.33
N LEU A 269 9.15 14.81 -3.36
CA LEU A 269 10.46 14.12 -3.48
C LEU A 269 10.94 13.97 -4.92
N GLY A 270 10.01 13.89 -5.83
CA GLY A 270 10.26 13.51 -7.22
C GLY A 270 8.99 13.06 -7.91
N ALA A 271 9.13 12.43 -9.06
CA ALA A 271 8.02 11.93 -9.86
C ALA A 271 8.00 10.41 -9.91
N CYS A 272 6.81 9.83 -9.87
CA CYS A 272 6.59 8.39 -10.02
C CYS A 272 6.13 8.05 -11.42
N GLY A 273 6.85 7.17 -12.12
CA GLY A 273 6.47 6.64 -13.44
C GLY A 273 5.60 5.37 -13.38
N HIS A 274 4.99 5.07 -12.23
CA HIS A 274 4.09 3.92 -12.12
C HIS A 274 2.73 4.21 -12.77
N ASP A 275 2.36 3.37 -13.73
CA ASP A 275 1.06 3.46 -14.40
C ASP A 275 -0.03 2.81 -13.56
N VAL A 276 -0.81 3.65 -12.86
CA VAL A 276 -1.89 3.18 -11.98
C VAL A 276 -3.09 2.67 -12.77
N GLN A 277 -3.30 3.14 -13.99
CA GLN A 277 -4.41 2.67 -14.83
C GLN A 277 -4.18 1.25 -15.31
N ARG A 278 -2.93 0.92 -15.66
CA ARG A 278 -2.56 -0.42 -16.13
C ARG A 278 -2.23 -1.40 -15.02
N SER A 279 -1.56 -0.91 -13.97
CA SER A 279 -0.95 -1.76 -12.94
C SER A 279 -1.63 -1.64 -11.56
N GLY A 280 -2.73 -0.88 -11.46
CA GLY A 280 -3.41 -0.62 -10.19
C GLY A 280 -2.62 0.33 -9.26
N ILE A 281 -2.99 0.36 -7.99
CA ILE A 281 -2.34 1.20 -6.98
C ILE A 281 -0.93 0.66 -6.69
N CYS A 282 0.02 1.58 -6.49
CA CYS A 282 1.36 1.21 -6.06
C CYS A 282 1.30 0.44 -4.73
N LYS A 283 1.79 -0.80 -4.73
CA LYS A 283 1.82 -1.67 -3.55
C LYS A 283 2.98 -1.34 -2.60
N LEU A 284 3.97 -0.58 -3.08
CA LEU A 284 5.03 -0.04 -2.25
C LEU A 284 4.46 1.10 -1.40
N ALA A 285 4.97 1.27 -0.18
CA ALA A 285 4.53 2.35 0.72
C ALA A 285 5.32 3.65 0.43
N PRO A 286 4.84 4.51 -0.50
CA PRO A 286 5.48 5.80 -0.70
C PRO A 286 5.36 6.67 0.57
N PRO A 287 6.29 7.62 0.80
CA PRO A 287 7.35 8.03 -0.11
C PRO A 287 8.69 7.32 0.09
N ILE A 288 8.92 6.65 1.22
CA ILE A 288 10.24 6.14 1.64
C ILE A 288 10.78 5.11 0.64
N THR A 289 9.96 4.14 0.25
CA THR A 289 10.35 3.07 -0.69
C THR A 289 10.59 3.55 -2.11
N CYS A 290 10.15 4.76 -2.44
CA CYS A 290 10.43 5.34 -3.76
C CYS A 290 11.92 5.43 -4.04
N TYR A 291 12.77 5.63 -3.03
CA TYR A 291 14.21 5.70 -3.22
C TYR A 291 14.85 4.43 -3.78
N ARG A 292 14.19 3.28 -3.63
CA ARG A 292 14.64 2.00 -4.21
C ARG A 292 13.88 1.61 -5.48
N CYS A 293 12.95 2.42 -5.92
CA CYS A 293 12.08 2.12 -7.04
C CYS A 293 12.70 2.60 -8.37
N PRO A 294 12.88 1.74 -9.38
CA PRO A 294 13.43 2.14 -10.68
C PRO A 294 12.50 3.06 -11.49
N LYS A 295 11.22 3.16 -11.08
CA LYS A 295 10.24 4.06 -11.70
C LYS A 295 10.23 5.45 -11.07
N PHE A 296 11.01 5.68 -10.04
CA PHE A 296 11.11 6.96 -9.35
C PHE A 296 12.10 7.88 -10.06
N ALA A 297 11.71 9.13 -10.24
CA ALA A 297 12.59 10.20 -10.72
C ALA A 297 12.72 11.25 -9.62
N ALA A 298 13.86 11.26 -8.93
CA ALA A 298 14.13 12.16 -7.82
C ALA A 298 14.38 13.58 -8.30
N PHE A 299 13.86 14.59 -7.60
CA PHE A 299 14.11 15.99 -7.93
C PHE A 299 15.47 16.44 -7.41
N ARG A 300 16.31 17.03 -8.28
CA ARG A 300 17.66 17.51 -7.93
C ARG A 300 17.66 18.66 -6.94
N GLU A 301 16.56 19.40 -6.87
CA GLU A 301 16.39 20.58 -6.03
C GLU A 301 15.99 20.24 -4.60
N VAL A 302 15.69 18.98 -4.32
CA VAL A 302 15.20 18.52 -3.02
C VAL A 302 16.35 18.12 -2.11
N ASP A 303 16.23 18.44 -0.84
CA ASP A 303 17.17 18.01 0.20
C ASP A 303 16.88 16.56 0.63
N HIS A 304 17.36 15.62 -0.18
CA HIS A 304 17.24 14.19 0.12
C HIS A 304 18.10 13.78 1.31
N LYS A 305 19.17 14.56 1.59
CA LYS A 305 20.05 14.29 2.74
C LYS A 305 19.27 14.34 4.05
N ALA A 306 18.47 15.37 4.23
CA ALA A 306 17.67 15.53 5.44
C ALA A 306 16.69 14.38 5.66
N VAL A 307 16.15 13.80 4.57
CA VAL A 307 15.30 12.59 4.66
C VAL A 307 16.13 11.38 5.09
N GLY A 308 17.32 11.21 4.51
CA GLY A 308 18.25 10.13 4.89
C GLY A 308 18.67 10.21 6.34
N ASP A 309 19.00 11.43 6.83
CA ASP A 309 19.39 11.67 8.22
C ASP A 309 18.23 11.36 9.20
N ALA A 310 17.00 11.74 8.87
CA ALA A 310 15.82 11.43 9.68
C ALA A 310 15.54 9.91 9.72
N LEU A 311 15.71 9.21 8.59
CA LEU A 311 15.59 7.75 8.54
C LEU A 311 16.64 7.06 9.39
N GLU A 312 17.87 7.53 9.34
CA GLU A 312 18.98 7.01 10.14
C GLU A 312 18.76 7.24 11.65
N ALA A 313 18.30 8.42 12.04
CA ALA A 313 17.95 8.74 13.41
C ALA A 313 16.81 7.84 13.93
N MET A 314 15.76 7.63 13.11
CA MET A 314 14.68 6.71 13.45
C MET A 314 15.18 5.26 13.58
N ALA A 315 16.03 4.80 12.67
CA ALA A 315 16.58 3.44 12.71
C ALA A 315 17.37 3.23 14.00
N ARG A 316 18.26 4.15 14.35
CA ARG A 316 19.03 4.11 15.60
C ARG A 316 18.13 4.12 16.84
N SER A 317 17.11 4.96 16.87
CA SER A 317 16.19 5.07 18.00
C SER A 317 15.36 3.79 18.22
N ARG A 318 14.95 3.13 17.13
CA ARG A 318 14.06 1.96 17.20
C ARG A 318 14.79 0.63 17.35
N PHE A 319 15.96 0.50 16.74
CA PHE A 319 16.68 -0.77 16.63
C PHE A 319 17.99 -0.79 17.42
N GLY A 320 18.53 0.39 17.82
CA GLY A 320 19.80 0.47 18.53
C GLY A 320 20.93 -0.22 17.76
N ASP A 321 21.83 -0.89 18.50
CA ASP A 321 22.93 -1.67 17.92
C ASP A 321 22.49 -3.03 17.33
N ARG A 322 21.19 -3.35 17.37
CA ARG A 322 20.61 -4.57 16.77
C ARG A 322 20.32 -4.42 15.28
N ALA A 323 21.15 -3.66 14.58
CA ALA A 323 21.03 -3.47 13.12
C ALA A 323 21.18 -4.77 12.29
N ASP A 324 21.51 -5.89 12.94
CA ASP A 324 21.59 -7.21 12.32
C ASP A 324 20.22 -7.91 12.14
N ASP A 325 19.13 -7.35 12.67
CA ASP A 325 17.79 -7.84 12.35
C ASP A 325 17.46 -7.44 10.90
N ARG A 326 16.88 -8.38 10.14
CA ARG A 326 16.44 -8.21 8.73
C ARG A 326 15.70 -6.88 8.47
N ILE A 327 15.03 -6.31 9.46
CA ILE A 327 14.31 -5.03 9.42
C ILE A 327 15.27 -3.84 9.36
N GLY A 328 16.36 -3.91 10.13
CA GLY A 328 17.45 -2.93 10.03
C GLY A 328 18.05 -2.93 8.63
N GLY A 329 18.16 -4.10 7.99
CA GLY A 329 18.68 -4.26 6.64
C GLY A 329 17.91 -3.46 5.58
N GLU A 330 16.59 -3.51 5.59
CA GLU A 330 15.76 -2.79 4.59
C GLU A 330 15.84 -1.26 4.74
N LEU A 331 15.88 -0.77 5.97
CA LEU A 331 16.11 0.66 6.23
C LEU A 331 17.52 1.06 5.82
N VAL A 332 18.51 0.24 6.13
CA VAL A 332 19.91 0.46 5.73
C VAL A 332 20.01 0.54 4.21
N LEU A 333 19.38 -0.36 3.45
CA LEU A 333 19.35 -0.33 1.99
C LEU A 333 18.71 0.96 1.45
N THR A 334 17.63 1.42 2.08
CA THR A 334 16.99 2.67 1.68
C THR A 334 17.86 3.89 1.97
N ILE A 335 18.50 3.93 3.16
CA ILE A 335 19.46 4.98 3.52
C ILE A 335 20.63 4.99 2.55
N GLN A 336 21.15 3.83 2.19
CA GLN A 336 22.25 3.70 1.22
C GLN A 336 21.83 4.19 -0.17
N ALA A 337 20.61 3.87 -0.64
CA ALA A 337 20.07 4.38 -1.89
C ALA A 337 19.94 5.93 -1.87
N ILE A 338 19.54 6.51 -0.75
CA ILE A 338 19.51 7.98 -0.58
C ILE A 338 20.93 8.55 -0.65
N ARG A 339 21.90 7.95 0.04
CA ARG A 339 23.30 8.41 0.00
C ARG A 339 23.92 8.27 -1.41
N ASP A 340 23.55 7.25 -2.15
CA ASP A 340 23.95 7.09 -3.55
C ASP A 340 23.32 8.16 -4.45
N LEU A 341 22.04 8.45 -4.26
CA LEU A 341 21.33 9.54 -4.94
C LEU A 341 22.02 10.89 -4.70
N GLU A 342 22.41 11.20 -3.46
CA GLU A 342 23.12 12.44 -3.10
C GLU A 342 24.45 12.54 -3.85
N ARG A 343 25.20 11.46 -3.95
CA ARG A 343 26.45 11.44 -4.71
C ARG A 343 26.19 11.73 -6.19
N GLN A 344 25.19 11.09 -6.81
CA GLN A 344 24.81 11.34 -8.19
C GLN A 344 24.42 12.80 -8.43
N ILE A 345 23.65 13.42 -7.52
CA ILE A 345 23.30 14.84 -7.60
C ILE A 345 24.55 15.73 -7.49
N ALA A 346 25.47 15.39 -6.59
CA ALA A 346 26.71 16.16 -6.42
C ALA A 346 27.64 16.07 -7.65
N GLU A 347 27.74 14.90 -8.25
CA GLU A 347 28.50 14.67 -9.49
C GLU A 347 27.94 15.47 -10.66
N GLU A 348 26.60 15.50 -10.83
CA GLU A 348 25.97 16.33 -11.88
C GLU A 348 26.15 17.85 -11.65
N ARG A 349 26.19 18.31 -10.41
CA ARG A 349 26.42 19.74 -10.07
C ARG A 349 27.88 20.17 -10.23
N GLY A 350 28.80 19.21 -10.20
CA GLY A 350 30.25 19.47 -10.35
C GLY A 350 30.75 19.35 -11.80
N SER A 351 29.91 18.88 -12.70
CA SER A 351 30.14 18.79 -14.14
C SER A 351 29.59 20.01 -14.86
#